data_7a100d1827292014233c50187230a31c
#
_entry.id   7a100d1827292014233c50187230a31c
#
_cell.length_a   1.000
_cell.length_b   1.000
_cell.length_c   1.000
_cell.angle_alpha   90.00
_cell.angle_beta   90.00
_cell.angle_gamma   90.00
#
_symmetry.space_group_name_H-M   'P 1'
#
loop_
_entity.id
_entity.type
_entity.pdbx_description
1 polymer ?
#
loop_
_entity_poly.entity_id
_entity_poly.type
_entity_poly.pdbx_seq_one_letter_code
_entity_poly.pdbx_strand_id
1 'polypeptide(L)'
;MNNKLTAVVETNKGTIRLNLFADQTPVTVGNFVNLARRGYYNNLKFHRVIPDFMIQGGCPAGDGRGGPGYKFQDEFVKELRHSKPGILSMANAGPQTNGSQFFITHVSTPWLDGKHTVFGEAVSDIDQQIVNAIAQGDKILSITIEGDIAELMEGVKSMVDKWNAELDANFPKLPKVSL
;
A
#
# COMPACT_ATOMS: atom_id res chain seq x y z
N MET A 1 8.84 4.37 19.24
CA MET A 1 7.45 3.93 19.26
C MET A 1 7.34 2.47 18.90
N ASN A 2 6.68 1.68 19.71
CA ASN A 2 6.62 0.23 19.53
C ASN A 2 5.26 -0.26 18.97
N ASN A 3 4.49 0.62 18.33
CA ASN A 3 3.22 0.22 17.77
C ASN A 3 3.45 -0.49 16.44
N LYS A 4 3.25 -1.79 16.45
CA LYS A 4 3.25 -2.56 15.22
C LYS A 4 1.90 -2.39 14.53
N LEU A 5 1.95 -1.93 13.28
CA LEU A 5 0.78 -1.89 12.42
C LEU A 5 0.86 -3.02 11.41
N THR A 6 -0.24 -3.72 11.26
CA THR A 6 -0.36 -4.81 10.29
C THR A 6 -1.52 -4.52 9.35
N ALA A 7 -1.28 -4.58 8.06
CA ALA A 7 -2.33 -4.55 7.06
C ALA A 7 -2.80 -5.98 6.81
N VAL A 8 -4.10 -6.19 6.85
CA VAL A 8 -4.74 -7.47 6.54
C VAL A 8 -5.44 -7.33 5.21
N VAL A 9 -4.83 -7.85 4.16
CA VAL A 9 -5.34 -7.77 2.79
C VAL A 9 -6.12 -9.03 2.49
N GLU A 10 -7.44 -8.92 2.45
CA GLU A 10 -8.31 -10.03 2.07
C GLU A 10 -8.43 -10.07 0.55
N THR A 11 -8.10 -11.20 -0.04
CA THR A 11 -8.19 -11.40 -1.49
C THR A 11 -9.04 -12.62 -1.80
N ASN A 12 -9.42 -12.78 -3.07
CA ASN A 12 -10.13 -13.98 -3.50
C ASN A 12 -9.26 -15.24 -3.50
N LYS A 13 -7.95 -15.11 -3.21
CA LYS A 13 -7.04 -16.27 -3.07
C LYS A 13 -6.67 -16.54 -1.61
N GLY A 14 -7.05 -15.67 -0.69
CA GLY A 14 -6.75 -15.78 0.74
C GLY A 14 -6.27 -14.48 1.33
N THR A 15 -5.80 -14.54 2.56
CA THR A 15 -5.36 -13.38 3.33
C THR A 15 -3.86 -13.17 3.21
N ILE A 16 -3.45 -11.92 2.96
CA ILE A 16 -2.05 -11.50 2.99
C ILE A 16 -1.89 -10.53 4.17
N ARG A 17 -1.06 -10.86 5.14
CA ARG A 17 -0.73 -9.98 6.25
C ARG A 17 0.61 -9.32 5.99
N LEU A 18 0.67 -8.01 6.19
CA LEU A 18 1.84 -7.19 5.91
C LEU A 18 2.17 -6.34 7.13
N ASN A 19 3.41 -6.41 7.61
CA ASN A 19 3.90 -5.46 8.61
C ASN A 19 4.17 -4.13 7.91
N LEU A 20 3.73 -3.02 8.52
CA LEU A 20 3.90 -1.68 7.98
C LEU A 20 5.01 -0.96 8.75
N PHE A 21 5.91 -0.28 8.04
CA PHE A 21 7.05 0.41 8.63
C PHE A 21 6.70 1.87 8.94
N ALA A 22 5.75 2.06 9.88
CA ALA A 22 5.20 3.37 10.20
C ALA A 22 6.24 4.36 10.76
N ASP A 23 7.24 3.87 11.48
CA ASP A 23 8.27 4.75 12.07
C ASP A 23 9.23 5.28 11.00
N GLN A 24 9.58 4.46 10.02
CA GLN A 24 10.55 4.84 8.99
C GLN A 24 9.90 5.54 7.79
N THR A 25 8.64 5.20 7.46
CA THR A 25 7.94 5.76 6.30
C THR A 25 6.54 6.25 6.68
N PRO A 26 6.45 7.23 7.61
CA PRO A 26 5.15 7.66 8.16
C PRO A 26 4.19 8.25 7.13
N VAL A 27 4.68 8.99 6.15
CA VAL A 27 3.81 9.59 5.13
C VAL A 27 3.21 8.50 4.25
N THR A 28 4.02 7.56 3.78
CA THR A 28 3.58 6.46 2.93
C THR A 28 2.62 5.54 3.66
N VAL A 29 2.97 5.14 4.89
CA VAL A 29 2.09 4.29 5.72
C VAL A 29 0.81 5.05 6.08
N GLY A 30 0.91 6.33 6.43
CA GLY A 30 -0.24 7.17 6.74
C GLY A 30 -1.23 7.25 5.57
N ASN A 31 -0.72 7.41 4.37
CA ASN A 31 -1.55 7.39 3.16
C ASN A 31 -2.24 6.03 2.98
N PHE A 32 -1.48 4.96 3.07
CA PHE A 32 -2.01 3.60 2.90
C PHE A 32 -3.10 3.30 3.95
N VAL A 33 -2.84 3.62 5.20
CA VAL A 33 -3.80 3.45 6.31
C VAL A 33 -5.08 4.26 6.06
N ASN A 34 -4.94 5.51 5.64
CA ASN A 34 -6.09 6.37 5.36
C ASN A 34 -6.95 5.81 4.22
N LEU A 35 -6.32 5.42 3.13
CA LEU A 35 -7.03 4.83 1.99
C LEU A 35 -7.73 3.52 2.37
N ALA A 36 -7.05 2.66 3.13
CA ALA A 36 -7.62 1.40 3.59
C ALA A 36 -8.84 1.63 4.47
N ARG A 37 -8.75 2.55 5.43
CA ARG A 37 -9.84 2.87 6.35
C ARG A 37 -11.06 3.47 5.64
N ARG A 38 -10.83 4.20 4.56
CA ARG A 38 -11.90 4.77 3.75
C ARG A 38 -12.48 3.79 2.72
N GLY A 39 -12.03 2.55 2.73
CA GLY A 39 -12.54 1.55 1.81
C GLY A 39 -12.12 1.74 0.36
N TYR A 40 -11.11 2.57 0.11
CA TYR A 40 -10.65 2.91 -1.23
C TYR A 40 -10.21 1.67 -2.03
N TYR A 41 -9.55 0.73 -1.34
CA TYR A 41 -9.02 -0.47 -1.98
C TYR A 41 -10.05 -1.59 -2.18
N ASN A 42 -11.25 -1.43 -1.64
CA ASN A 42 -12.26 -2.50 -1.71
C ASN A 42 -12.63 -2.80 -3.16
N ASN A 43 -12.55 -4.07 -3.53
CA ASN A 43 -12.87 -4.58 -4.86
C ASN A 43 -11.96 -4.11 -6.00
N LEU A 44 -10.81 -3.55 -5.69
CA LEU A 44 -9.81 -3.21 -6.70
C LEU A 44 -9.03 -4.45 -7.12
N LYS A 45 -8.53 -4.44 -8.34
CA LYS A 45 -7.81 -5.58 -8.93
C LYS A 45 -6.31 -5.50 -8.68
N PHE A 46 -5.67 -6.67 -8.66
CA PHE A 46 -4.25 -6.76 -9.00
C PHE A 46 -4.15 -6.70 -10.52
N HIS A 47 -4.07 -5.50 -11.06
CA HIS A 47 -4.18 -5.26 -12.50
C HIS A 47 -2.90 -5.62 -13.28
N ARG A 48 -1.78 -5.82 -12.56
CA ARG A 48 -0.50 -6.17 -13.18
C ARG A 48 0.20 -7.21 -12.31
N VAL A 49 0.31 -8.42 -12.82
CA VAL A 49 1.00 -9.51 -12.15
C VAL A 49 2.04 -10.09 -13.11
N ILE A 50 3.31 -10.03 -12.71
CA ILE A 50 4.41 -10.56 -13.51
C ILE A 50 5.04 -11.68 -12.71
N PRO A 51 4.96 -12.94 -13.18
CA PRO A 51 5.56 -14.08 -12.49
C PRO A 51 7.05 -13.87 -12.20
N ASP A 52 7.49 -14.32 -11.05
CA ASP A 52 8.87 -14.19 -10.59
C ASP A 52 9.34 -12.73 -10.49
N PHE A 53 8.41 -11.82 -10.29
CA PHE A 53 8.68 -10.40 -10.08
C PHE A 53 7.78 -9.81 -8.98
N MET A 54 6.52 -9.50 -9.29
CA MET A 54 5.66 -8.84 -8.31
C MET A 54 4.17 -8.93 -8.68
N ILE A 55 3.32 -8.61 -7.70
CA ILE A 55 1.89 -8.33 -7.91
C ILE A 55 1.65 -6.86 -7.62
N GLN A 56 0.92 -6.17 -8.48
CA GLN A 56 0.63 -4.73 -8.36
C GLN A 56 -0.86 -4.48 -8.39
N GLY A 57 -1.32 -3.65 -7.45
CA GLY A 57 -2.74 -3.30 -7.35
C GLY A 57 -2.93 -1.89 -6.79
N GLY A 58 -4.18 -1.57 -6.47
CA GLY A 58 -4.53 -0.28 -5.86
C GLY A 58 -4.88 0.82 -6.85
N CYS A 59 -5.09 0.48 -8.11
CA CYS A 59 -5.54 1.44 -9.13
C CYS A 59 -7.07 1.44 -9.21
N PRO A 60 -7.74 2.57 -8.93
CA PRO A 60 -9.21 2.61 -8.97
C PRO A 60 -9.77 2.39 -10.37
N ALA A 61 -9.04 2.75 -11.42
CA ALA A 61 -9.44 2.50 -12.81
C ALA A 61 -9.16 1.07 -13.27
N GLY A 62 -8.34 0.31 -12.54
CA GLY A 62 -8.02 -1.07 -12.87
C GLY A 62 -7.09 -1.27 -14.06
N ASP A 63 -6.42 -0.20 -14.53
CA ASP A 63 -5.55 -0.24 -15.72
C ASP A 63 -4.18 0.39 -15.50
N GLY A 64 -3.87 0.77 -14.27
CA GLY A 64 -2.59 1.39 -13.92
C GLY A 64 -2.54 2.91 -14.07
N ARG A 65 -3.58 3.54 -14.64
CA ARG A 65 -3.60 4.99 -14.88
C ARG A 65 -4.26 5.78 -13.78
N GLY A 66 -5.08 5.14 -12.96
CA GLY A 66 -5.85 5.81 -11.93
C GLY A 66 -5.09 6.00 -10.63
N GLY A 67 -5.56 6.94 -9.83
CA GLY A 67 -5.00 7.25 -8.53
C GLY A 67 -5.99 8.04 -7.69
N PRO A 68 -5.56 8.48 -6.50
CA PRO A 68 -6.47 9.12 -5.54
C PRO A 68 -6.75 10.60 -5.82
N GLY A 69 -6.12 11.18 -6.84
CA GLY A 69 -6.26 12.59 -7.17
C GLY A 69 -5.18 13.48 -6.58
N TYR A 70 -4.20 12.90 -5.92
CA TYR A 70 -3.05 13.60 -5.35
C TYR A 70 -1.79 12.75 -5.49
N LYS A 71 -0.64 13.37 -5.27
CA LYS A 71 0.67 12.71 -5.25
C LYS A 71 1.41 13.14 -4.00
N PHE A 72 2.34 12.31 -3.53
CA PHE A 72 3.17 12.65 -2.39
C PHE A 72 4.61 12.16 -2.57
N GLN A 73 5.48 12.67 -1.71
CA GLN A 73 6.93 12.48 -1.79
C GLN A 73 7.37 11.04 -1.52
N ASP A 74 8.52 10.69 -2.06
CA ASP A 74 9.21 9.44 -1.73
C ASP A 74 9.78 9.50 -0.32
N GLU A 75 9.89 8.33 0.30
CA GLU A 75 10.53 8.16 1.62
C GLU A 75 11.53 7.02 1.53
N PHE A 76 12.65 7.25 0.87
CA PHE A 76 13.69 6.23 0.75
C PHE A 76 14.49 6.12 2.04
N VAL A 77 14.58 4.90 2.57
CA VAL A 77 15.33 4.58 3.78
C VAL A 77 16.38 3.54 3.39
N LYS A 78 17.63 3.84 3.68
CA LYS A 78 18.79 3.02 3.27
C LYS A 78 18.64 1.56 3.69
N GLU A 79 18.09 1.29 4.87
CA GLU A 79 17.91 -0.04 5.44
C GLU A 79 16.69 -0.78 4.87
N LEU A 80 15.77 -0.07 4.21
CA LEU A 80 14.56 -0.65 3.64
C LEU A 80 14.75 -0.85 2.15
N ARG A 81 15.04 -2.10 1.78
CA ARG A 81 15.39 -2.47 0.41
C ARG A 81 14.49 -3.58 -0.12
N HIS A 82 14.46 -3.70 -1.44
CA HIS A 82 13.78 -4.78 -2.14
C HIS A 82 14.67 -6.04 -2.13
N SER A 83 15.00 -6.54 -0.92
CA SER A 83 16.06 -7.54 -0.72
C SER A 83 15.56 -8.98 -0.62
N LYS A 84 14.25 -9.20 -0.66
CA LYS A 84 13.66 -10.52 -0.46
C LYS A 84 12.24 -10.57 -1.02
N PRO A 85 11.63 -11.78 -1.11
CA PRO A 85 10.21 -11.89 -1.41
C PRO A 85 9.34 -11.19 -0.36
N GLY A 86 8.16 -10.73 -0.76
CA GLY A 86 7.18 -10.17 0.17
C GLY A 86 7.39 -8.72 0.56
N ILE A 87 8.21 -7.98 -0.16
CA ILE A 87 8.41 -6.54 0.08
C ILE A 87 7.22 -5.78 -0.48
N LEU A 88 6.63 -4.93 0.38
CA LEU A 88 5.55 -4.01 0.02
C LEU A 88 6.15 -2.66 -0.30
N SER A 89 5.90 -2.17 -1.51
CA SER A 89 6.53 -0.95 -2.03
C SER A 89 5.56 -0.17 -2.89
N MET A 90 5.81 1.13 -3.06
CA MET A 90 4.94 2.00 -3.85
C MET A 90 5.28 1.97 -5.33
N ALA A 91 4.27 1.73 -6.16
CA ALA A 91 4.37 1.99 -7.58
C ALA A 91 4.36 3.51 -7.81
N ASN A 92 5.08 3.98 -8.82
CA ASN A 92 5.12 5.39 -9.18
C ASN A 92 5.41 5.59 -10.66
N ALA A 93 5.31 6.83 -11.11
CA ALA A 93 5.63 7.25 -12.48
C ALA A 93 6.88 8.13 -12.53
N GLY A 94 7.78 7.97 -11.57
CA GLY A 94 8.99 8.76 -11.41
C GLY A 94 9.06 9.38 -10.01
N PRO A 95 10.06 10.24 -9.74
CA PRO A 95 10.22 10.85 -8.42
C PRO A 95 8.98 11.62 -7.95
N GLN A 96 8.65 11.49 -6.69
CA GLN A 96 7.59 12.25 -6.01
C GLN A 96 6.20 12.07 -6.63
N THR A 97 5.89 10.87 -7.16
CA THR A 97 4.60 10.61 -7.81
C THR A 97 3.82 9.47 -7.17
N ASN A 98 4.00 9.26 -5.87
CA ASN A 98 3.27 8.23 -5.14
C ASN A 98 1.79 8.60 -5.00
N GLY A 99 0.93 7.62 -5.12
CA GLY A 99 -0.52 7.79 -4.96
C GLY A 99 -1.12 6.61 -4.22
N SER A 100 -1.86 5.74 -4.90
CA SER A 100 -2.53 4.60 -4.27
C SER A 100 -1.98 3.24 -4.70
N GLN A 101 -1.29 3.16 -5.82
CA GLN A 101 -0.83 1.88 -6.34
C GLN A 101 0.39 1.38 -5.59
N PHE A 102 0.41 0.10 -5.29
CA PHE A 102 1.48 -0.58 -4.58
C PHE A 102 1.78 -1.92 -5.23
N PHE A 103 2.92 -2.50 -4.89
CA PHE A 103 3.26 -3.86 -5.33
C PHE A 103 3.87 -4.66 -4.18
N ILE A 104 3.76 -5.98 -4.29
CA ILE A 104 4.36 -6.93 -3.34
C ILE A 104 5.22 -7.89 -4.16
N THR A 105 6.47 -8.07 -3.76
CA THR A 105 7.44 -8.81 -4.57
C THR A 105 7.32 -10.33 -4.41
N HIS A 106 7.63 -11.05 -5.49
CA HIS A 106 7.81 -12.50 -5.49
C HIS A 106 9.24 -12.89 -5.11
N VAL A 107 10.18 -12.01 -5.43
CA VAL A 107 11.63 -12.26 -5.32
C VAL A 107 12.33 -10.98 -4.90
N SER A 108 13.62 -11.05 -4.61
CA SER A 108 14.44 -9.86 -4.43
C SER A 108 14.49 -9.06 -5.75
N THR A 109 14.29 -7.74 -5.66
CA THR A 109 14.28 -6.83 -6.82
C THR A 109 15.18 -5.62 -6.57
N PRO A 110 16.50 -5.84 -6.38
CA PRO A 110 17.39 -4.77 -5.91
C PRO A 110 17.52 -3.58 -6.87
N TRP A 111 17.21 -3.75 -8.15
CA TRP A 111 17.21 -2.63 -9.11
C TRP A 111 16.14 -1.59 -8.83
N LEU A 112 15.17 -1.87 -7.94
CA LEU A 112 14.13 -0.92 -7.55
C LEU A 112 14.54 -0.07 -6.34
N ASP A 113 15.64 -0.39 -5.66
CA ASP A 113 16.11 0.36 -4.51
C ASP A 113 16.42 1.81 -4.89
N GLY A 114 15.98 2.75 -4.05
CA GLY A 114 16.17 4.18 -4.31
C GLY A 114 15.24 4.76 -5.38
N LYS A 115 14.32 3.97 -5.93
CA LYS A 115 13.35 4.40 -6.94
C LYS A 115 11.91 4.22 -6.48
N HIS A 116 11.67 3.30 -5.57
CA HIS A 116 10.35 3.01 -5.01
C HIS A 116 10.46 2.94 -3.49
N THR A 117 9.46 3.50 -2.79
CA THR A 117 9.45 3.52 -1.33
C THR A 117 8.99 2.18 -0.78
N VAL A 118 9.89 1.48 -0.11
CA VAL A 118 9.56 0.27 0.67
C VAL A 118 8.89 0.71 1.96
N PHE A 119 7.69 0.21 2.25
CA PHE A 119 6.96 0.61 3.45
C PHE A 119 6.34 -0.55 4.25
N GLY A 120 6.63 -1.78 3.87
CA GLY A 120 6.16 -2.95 4.60
C GLY A 120 6.75 -4.25 4.07
N GLU A 121 6.35 -5.36 4.70
CA GLU A 121 6.75 -6.69 4.28
C GLU A 121 5.75 -7.75 4.75
N ALA A 122 5.72 -8.90 4.06
CA ALA A 122 4.89 -10.03 4.45
C ALA A 122 5.28 -10.55 5.83
N VAL A 123 4.28 -10.90 6.64
CA VAL A 123 4.50 -11.34 8.02
C VAL A 123 5.14 -12.73 8.07
N SER A 124 4.74 -13.64 7.18
CA SER A 124 5.16 -15.04 7.23
C SER A 124 5.19 -15.69 5.85
N ASP A 125 5.70 -16.92 5.79
CA ASP A 125 5.71 -17.73 4.57
C ASP A 125 4.31 -18.06 4.07
N ILE A 126 3.33 -18.17 4.96
CA ILE A 126 1.93 -18.40 4.58
C ILE A 126 1.42 -17.22 3.77
N ASP A 127 1.72 -16.00 4.21
CA ASP A 127 1.36 -14.79 3.47
C ASP A 127 2.04 -14.74 2.11
N GLN A 128 3.31 -15.11 2.05
CA GLN A 128 4.04 -15.18 0.79
C GLN A 128 3.44 -16.19 -0.18
N GLN A 129 2.95 -17.31 0.31
CA GLN A 129 2.27 -18.31 -0.53
C GLN A 129 1.03 -17.71 -1.20
N ILE A 130 0.27 -16.89 -0.47
CA ILE A 130 -0.90 -16.21 -1.04
C ILE A 130 -0.46 -15.18 -2.08
N VAL A 131 0.58 -14.40 -1.78
CA VAL A 131 1.15 -13.43 -2.77
C VAL A 131 1.49 -14.18 -4.07
N ASN A 132 2.15 -15.33 -3.94
CA ASN A 132 2.58 -16.13 -5.10
C ASN A 132 1.39 -16.74 -5.86
N ALA A 133 0.25 -16.92 -5.20
CA ALA A 133 -0.97 -17.49 -5.80
C ALA A 133 -1.83 -16.45 -6.53
N ILE A 134 -1.61 -15.16 -6.31
CA ILE A 134 -2.37 -14.09 -6.96
C ILE A 134 -2.08 -14.11 -8.46
N ALA A 135 -3.15 -14.08 -9.25
CA ALA A 135 -3.09 -13.98 -10.71
C ALA A 135 -3.62 -12.62 -11.15
N GLN A 136 -3.23 -12.19 -12.35
CA GLN A 136 -3.70 -10.92 -12.90
C GLN A 136 -5.23 -10.93 -12.99
N GLY A 137 -5.85 -9.87 -12.45
CA GLY A 137 -7.29 -9.75 -12.36
C GLY A 137 -7.89 -10.22 -11.05
N ASP A 138 -7.12 -10.90 -10.19
CA ASP A 138 -7.58 -11.21 -8.83
C ASP A 138 -7.86 -9.93 -8.07
N LYS A 139 -8.74 -10.01 -7.07
CA LYS A 139 -9.26 -8.82 -6.38
C LYS A 139 -8.81 -8.71 -4.95
N ILE A 140 -8.60 -7.47 -4.54
CA ILE A 140 -8.54 -7.07 -3.14
C ILE A 140 -10.00 -6.93 -2.69
N LEU A 141 -10.45 -7.77 -1.76
CA LEU A 141 -11.80 -7.67 -1.21
C LEU A 141 -11.88 -6.53 -0.21
N SER A 142 -10.89 -6.45 0.67
CA SER A 142 -10.77 -5.36 1.65
C SER A 142 -9.35 -5.30 2.20
N ILE A 143 -8.99 -4.14 2.75
CA ILE A 143 -7.75 -3.98 3.54
C ILE A 143 -8.15 -3.42 4.89
N THR A 144 -7.82 -4.14 5.95
CA THR A 144 -8.05 -3.73 7.34
C THR A 144 -6.71 -3.47 8.01
N ILE A 145 -6.65 -2.49 8.90
CA ILE A 145 -5.43 -2.16 9.63
C ILE A 145 -5.59 -2.60 11.09
N GLU A 146 -4.65 -3.42 11.55
CA GLU A 146 -4.56 -3.84 12.94
C GLU A 146 -3.46 -3.05 13.66
N GLY A 147 -3.73 -2.63 14.88
CA GLY A 147 -2.81 -1.84 15.69
C GLY A 147 -3.32 -0.42 15.95
N ASP A 148 -2.61 0.31 16.80
CA ASP A 148 -2.97 1.67 17.17
C ASP A 148 -2.38 2.66 16.17
N ILE A 149 -3.24 3.36 15.45
CA ILE A 149 -2.85 4.32 14.41
C ILE A 149 -2.79 5.77 14.91
N ALA A 150 -3.16 6.04 16.16
CA ALA A 150 -3.37 7.40 16.64
C ALA A 150 -2.12 8.29 16.48
N GLU A 151 -0.97 7.81 16.93
CA GLU A 151 0.28 8.59 16.85
C GLU A 151 0.73 8.81 15.41
N LEU A 152 0.61 7.77 14.57
CA LEU A 152 0.93 7.88 13.15
C LEU A 152 0.06 8.94 12.48
N MET A 153 -1.24 8.84 12.65
CA MET A 153 -2.19 9.73 11.96
C MET A 153 -2.11 11.16 12.48
N GLU A 154 -1.82 11.35 13.76
CA GLU A 154 -1.56 12.68 14.31
C GLU A 154 -0.33 13.32 13.67
N GLY A 155 0.73 12.54 13.49
CA GLY A 155 1.98 13.01 12.88
C GLY A 155 1.85 13.45 11.43
N VAL A 156 0.88 12.90 10.69
CA VAL A 156 0.66 13.22 9.27
C VAL A 156 -0.70 13.89 9.02
N LYS A 157 -1.33 14.40 10.08
CA LYS A 157 -2.70 14.92 10.03
C LYS A 157 -2.91 15.99 8.96
N SER A 158 -1.99 16.94 8.83
CA SER A 158 -2.14 18.02 7.85
C SER A 158 -2.16 17.50 6.42
N MET A 159 -1.36 16.48 6.13
CA MET A 159 -1.35 15.81 4.83
C MET A 159 -2.63 15.01 4.61
N VAL A 160 -3.05 14.25 5.62
CA VAL A 160 -4.28 13.45 5.56
C VAL A 160 -5.50 14.35 5.31
N ASP A 161 -5.57 15.49 5.96
CA ASP A 161 -6.67 16.44 5.74
C ASP A 161 -6.74 16.89 4.27
N LYS A 162 -5.59 17.21 3.67
CA LYS A 162 -5.51 17.56 2.25
C LYS A 162 -5.90 16.41 1.34
N TRP A 163 -5.39 15.22 1.63
CA TRP A 163 -5.72 14.02 0.85
C TRP A 163 -7.20 13.70 0.92
N ASN A 164 -7.80 13.83 2.10
CA ASN A 164 -9.23 13.58 2.28
C ASN A 164 -10.10 14.59 1.52
N ALA A 165 -9.66 15.84 1.42
CA ALA A 165 -10.36 16.82 0.60
C ALA A 165 -10.37 16.40 -0.87
N GLU A 166 -9.24 15.91 -1.39
CA GLU A 166 -9.16 15.39 -2.75
C GLU A 166 -10.00 14.12 -2.94
N LEU A 167 -9.97 13.21 -1.95
CA LEU A 167 -10.77 11.99 -2.01
C LEU A 167 -12.27 12.32 -1.98
N ASP A 168 -12.70 13.27 -1.15
CA ASP A 168 -14.10 13.66 -1.09
C ASP A 168 -14.58 14.27 -2.42
N ALA A 169 -13.71 15.00 -3.10
CA ALA A 169 -14.01 15.59 -4.41
C ALA A 169 -14.05 14.54 -5.53
N ASN A 170 -13.09 13.63 -5.55
CA ASN A 170 -12.92 12.66 -6.65
C ASN A 170 -13.66 11.35 -6.40
N PHE A 171 -13.92 10.98 -5.15
CA PHE A 171 -14.57 9.74 -4.74
C PHE A 171 -15.64 10.01 -3.69
N PRO A 172 -16.71 10.76 -4.04
CA PRO A 172 -17.68 11.22 -3.04
C PRO A 172 -18.46 10.10 -2.34
N LYS A 173 -18.43 8.89 -2.90
CA LYS A 173 -19.11 7.73 -2.32
C LYS A 173 -18.31 7.03 -1.22
N LEU A 174 -17.01 7.32 -1.08
CA LEU A 174 -16.20 6.71 -0.03
C LEU A 174 -16.67 7.17 1.35
N PRO A 175 -16.75 6.26 2.33
CA PRO A 175 -17.09 6.65 3.69
C PRO A 175 -16.03 7.59 4.26
N LYS A 176 -16.46 8.51 5.10
CA LYS A 176 -15.58 9.40 5.86
C LYS A 176 -15.28 8.74 7.20
N VAL A 177 -14.04 8.80 7.63
CA VAL A 177 -13.61 8.23 8.90
C VAL A 177 -12.91 9.29 9.74
N SER A 178 -13.05 9.17 11.06
CA SER A 178 -12.31 9.99 12.02
C SER A 178 -11.33 9.11 12.78
N LEU A 179 -10.33 9.73 13.41
CA LEU A 179 -9.36 9.02 14.24
C LEU A 179 -9.98 8.52 15.55
#